data_3c9927aa5462de7bee482f78e7853f5c
#
_entry.id   3c9927aa5462de7bee482f78e7853f5c
#
_cell.length_a   1.000
_cell.length_b   1.000
_cell.length_c   1.000
_cell.angle_alpha   90.00
_cell.angle_beta   90.00
_cell.angle_gamma   90.00
#
_symmetry.space_group_name_H-M   'P 1'
#
loop_
_entity.id
_entity.type
_entity.pdbx_description
1 polymer ?
#
loop_
_entity_poly.entity_id
_entity_poly.type
_entity_poly.pdbx_seq_one_letter_code
_entity_poly.pdbx_strand_id
1 'polypeptide(L)'
;DCLLSRGLGDVYKRQVFKSAGANAGIDCINPKGFVAEVADFMNALNREGNLPKTIIYSLNPTDNALIGTMIGCFQGDGVRGKIQQGAAWWFNDHKYGMEEHMKSLASLSLLGNFVGMLTDSRSFISYPRHEYFRRILCNYIGNLVENGEYPEDYDLLGEIVKNISYYNAVNYFGFDLK
;
A
#
# COMPACT_ATOMS: atom_id res chain seq x y z
N ASP A 1 6.76 11.50 14.28
CA ASP A 1 6.81 12.10 12.94
C ASP A 1 7.86 11.39 12.10
N CYS A 2 7.38 10.55 11.21
CA CYS A 2 8.27 9.76 10.36
C CYS A 2 8.98 10.68 9.35
N LEU A 3 10.29 10.73 9.45
CA LEU A 3 11.16 11.44 8.49
C LEU A 3 10.92 11.01 7.03
N LEU A 4 10.31 9.86 6.84
CA LEU A 4 10.01 9.26 5.51
C LEU A 4 8.81 9.89 4.81
N SER A 5 7.97 10.65 5.51
CA SER A 5 6.83 11.36 4.90
C SER A 5 7.21 12.72 4.31
N ARG A 6 8.46 13.13 4.45
CA ARG A 6 8.95 14.43 4.00
C ARG A 6 9.45 14.33 2.57
N GLY A 7 8.74 14.95 1.66
CA GLY A 7 9.16 15.07 0.28
C GLY A 7 10.23 16.15 0.07
N LEU A 8 10.64 16.33 -1.19
CA LEU A 8 11.60 17.38 -1.59
C LEU A 8 11.16 18.79 -1.17
N GLY A 9 9.87 19.02 -1.02
CA GLY A 9 9.33 20.29 -0.54
C GLY A 9 9.91 20.68 0.81
N ASP A 10 10.03 19.72 1.72
CA ASP A 10 10.62 19.96 3.06
C ASP A 10 12.08 20.36 2.99
N VAL A 11 12.82 19.85 2.02
CA VAL A 11 14.24 20.17 1.82
C VAL A 11 14.41 21.57 1.25
N TYR A 12 13.66 21.91 0.19
CA TYR A 12 13.79 23.19 -0.51
C TYR A 12 12.99 24.32 0.14
N LYS A 13 11.93 23.99 0.87
CA LYS A 13 11.05 24.93 1.56
C LYS A 13 11.16 24.84 3.07
N ARG A 14 12.34 24.51 3.59
CA ARG A 14 12.57 24.30 5.02
C ARG A 14 12.10 25.45 5.91
N GLN A 15 12.20 26.69 5.45
CA GLN A 15 11.73 27.85 6.20
C GLN A 15 10.21 27.84 6.34
N VAL A 16 9.48 27.55 5.26
CA VAL A 16 8.01 27.43 5.27
C VAL A 16 7.59 26.26 6.15
N PHE A 17 8.27 25.12 6.03
CA PHE A 17 8.03 23.97 6.89
C PHE A 17 8.23 24.28 8.38
N LYS A 18 9.29 25.00 8.74
CA LYS A 18 9.56 25.42 10.14
C LYS A 18 8.48 26.33 10.69
N SER A 19 7.87 27.18 9.86
CA SER A 19 6.86 28.16 10.30
C SER A 19 5.43 27.59 10.26
N ALA A 20 5.10 26.77 9.26
CA ALA A 20 3.75 26.27 9.00
C ALA A 20 3.54 24.80 9.43
N GLY A 21 4.63 24.08 9.68
CA GLY A 21 4.59 22.65 10.04
C GLY A 21 4.40 21.72 8.85
N ALA A 22 4.24 20.44 9.15
CA ALA A 22 3.94 19.40 8.15
C ALA A 22 2.55 19.64 7.54
N ASN A 23 2.35 19.15 6.32
CA ASN A 23 1.12 19.30 5.54
C ASN A 23 0.81 20.77 5.12
N ALA A 24 1.85 21.57 4.98
CA ALA A 24 1.72 22.95 4.50
C ALA A 24 1.53 23.07 2.97
N GLY A 25 1.34 21.94 2.27
CA GLY A 25 1.13 21.92 0.82
C GLY A 25 2.41 22.12 -0.02
N ILE A 26 3.57 21.90 0.58
CA ILE A 26 4.88 22.07 -0.06
C ILE A 26 5.61 20.74 -0.30
N ASP A 27 4.97 19.63 0.04
CA ASP A 27 5.53 18.29 -0.14
C ASP A 27 5.57 17.89 -1.62
N CYS A 28 6.57 17.13 -1.98
CA CYS A 28 6.70 16.54 -3.31
C CYS A 28 7.37 15.18 -3.25
N ILE A 29 7.31 14.45 -4.36
CA ILE A 29 7.95 13.14 -4.48
C ILE A 29 9.48 13.30 -4.34
N ASN A 30 10.08 12.50 -3.46
CA ASN A 30 11.52 12.46 -3.30
C ASN A 30 12.13 11.53 -4.36
N PRO A 31 13.08 12.00 -5.19
CA PRO A 31 13.74 11.17 -6.19
C PRO A 31 14.76 10.20 -5.60
N LYS A 32 15.16 10.39 -4.34
CA LYS A 32 16.05 9.43 -3.65
C LYS A 32 15.21 8.27 -3.14
N GLY A 33 15.43 7.09 -3.71
CA GLY A 33 14.83 5.86 -3.21
C GLY A 33 15.26 5.59 -1.76
N PHE A 34 14.40 4.92 -1.02
CA PHE A 34 14.64 4.49 0.37
C PHE A 34 14.61 2.95 0.50
N VAL A 35 14.36 2.25 -0.60
CA VAL A 35 14.07 0.80 -0.58
C VAL A 35 15.28 0.00 -0.12
N ALA A 36 16.50 0.43 -0.46
CA ALA A 36 17.72 -0.24 -0.01
C ALA A 36 17.88 -0.15 1.52
N GLU A 37 17.68 1.04 2.08
CA GLU A 37 17.79 1.26 3.53
C GLU A 37 16.70 0.48 4.30
N VAL A 38 15.49 0.40 3.74
CA VAL A 38 14.40 -0.42 4.32
C VAL A 38 14.75 -1.91 4.23
N ALA A 39 15.31 -2.37 3.12
CA ALA A 39 15.76 -3.74 2.96
C ALA A 39 16.84 -4.11 3.96
N ASP A 40 17.84 -3.25 4.18
CA ASP A 40 18.89 -3.43 5.16
C ASP A 40 18.33 -3.50 6.60
N PHE A 41 17.41 -2.61 6.92
CA PHE A 41 16.73 -2.61 8.22
C PHE A 41 15.94 -3.90 8.46
N MET A 42 15.13 -4.31 7.47
CA MET A 42 14.36 -5.55 7.55
C MET A 42 15.27 -6.78 7.64
N ASN A 43 16.39 -6.79 6.90
CA ASN A 43 17.36 -7.87 6.94
C ASN A 43 18.03 -7.98 8.32
N ALA A 44 18.35 -6.87 8.96
CA ALA A 44 18.89 -6.87 10.33
C ALA A 44 17.91 -7.53 11.31
N LEU A 45 16.62 -7.18 11.25
CA LEU A 45 15.59 -7.79 12.09
C LEU A 45 15.35 -9.27 11.74
N ASN A 46 15.39 -9.62 10.46
CA ASN A 46 15.12 -10.98 9.99
C ASN A 46 16.23 -11.97 10.40
N ARG A 47 17.49 -11.52 10.43
CA ARG A 47 18.62 -12.34 10.88
C ARG A 47 18.46 -12.86 12.30
N GLU A 48 17.82 -12.09 13.16
CA GLU A 48 17.55 -12.42 14.56
C GLU A 48 16.20 -13.12 14.76
N GLY A 49 15.46 -13.38 13.69
CA GLY A 49 14.11 -13.94 13.75
C GLY A 49 13.05 -12.96 14.30
N ASN A 50 13.38 -11.68 14.42
CA ASN A 50 12.56 -10.66 15.07
C ASN A 50 11.78 -9.79 14.09
N LEU A 51 11.77 -10.10 12.77
CA LEU A 51 11.02 -9.32 11.79
C LEU A 51 9.52 -9.48 12.02
N PRO A 52 8.81 -8.40 12.42
CA PRO A 52 7.37 -8.45 12.65
C PRO A 52 6.57 -8.44 11.33
N LYS A 53 5.25 -8.58 11.42
CA LYS A 53 4.35 -8.21 10.33
C LYS A 53 4.58 -6.74 9.99
N THR A 54 4.87 -6.45 8.71
CA THR A 54 5.28 -5.10 8.30
C THR A 54 4.52 -4.67 7.05
N ILE A 55 4.01 -3.45 7.06
CA ILE A 55 3.37 -2.83 5.90
C ILE A 55 4.19 -1.59 5.52
N ILE A 56 4.65 -1.55 4.27
CA ILE A 56 5.52 -0.49 3.75
C ILE A 56 4.69 0.43 2.87
N TYR A 57 4.79 1.74 3.10
CA TYR A 57 4.13 2.77 2.30
C TYR A 57 5.16 3.61 1.56
N SER A 58 4.83 4.04 0.36
CA SER A 58 5.61 5.03 -0.40
C SER A 58 4.72 6.13 -0.95
N LEU A 59 5.28 7.34 -1.01
CA LEU A 59 4.69 8.49 -1.70
C LEU A 59 4.98 8.47 -3.21
N ASN A 60 6.00 7.71 -3.61
CA ASN A 60 6.55 7.72 -4.94
C ASN A 60 6.03 6.54 -5.76
N PRO A 61 5.28 6.76 -6.85
CA PRO A 61 4.78 5.69 -7.70
C PRO A 61 5.89 4.85 -8.35
N THR A 62 7.11 5.41 -8.51
CA THR A 62 8.25 4.67 -9.07
C THR A 62 8.80 3.60 -8.13
N ASP A 63 8.45 3.65 -6.83
CA ASP A 63 8.88 2.65 -5.85
C ASP A 63 8.04 1.37 -5.88
N ASN A 64 6.89 1.36 -6.56
CA ASN A 64 5.98 0.21 -6.54
C ASN A 64 6.67 -1.10 -6.92
N ALA A 65 7.42 -1.12 -8.01
CA ALA A 65 8.13 -2.32 -8.44
C ALA A 65 9.30 -2.69 -7.50
N LEU A 66 10.01 -1.69 -7.00
CA LEU A 66 11.11 -1.89 -6.05
C LEU A 66 10.60 -2.49 -4.73
N ILE A 67 9.52 -1.94 -4.19
CA ILE A 67 8.89 -2.48 -2.98
C ILE A 67 8.31 -3.88 -3.26
N GLY A 68 7.59 -4.05 -4.36
CA GLY A 68 6.98 -5.33 -4.73
C GLY A 68 7.98 -6.48 -4.79
N THR A 69 9.17 -6.24 -5.36
CA THR A 69 10.24 -7.24 -5.42
C THR A 69 10.93 -7.45 -4.06
N MET A 70 11.17 -6.37 -3.32
CA MET A 70 11.81 -6.42 -2.01
C MET A 70 10.97 -7.20 -0.99
N ILE A 71 9.67 -6.95 -0.90
CA ILE A 71 8.81 -7.64 0.08
C ILE A 71 8.77 -9.14 -0.12
N GLY A 72 8.96 -9.61 -1.37
CA GLY A 72 9.07 -11.04 -1.69
C GLY A 72 10.25 -11.73 -1.00
N CYS A 73 11.34 -11.00 -0.73
CA CYS A 73 12.53 -11.53 -0.07
C CYS A 73 12.34 -11.81 1.41
N PHE A 74 11.32 -11.26 2.04
CA PHE A 74 11.11 -11.29 3.49
C PHE A 74 9.81 -12.00 3.91
N GLN A 75 9.17 -12.71 3.01
CA GLN A 75 8.02 -13.56 3.36
C GLN A 75 8.50 -14.72 4.23
N GLY A 76 7.64 -15.16 5.13
CA GLY A 76 7.97 -16.25 6.06
C GLY A 76 6.75 -17.09 6.40
N ASP A 77 6.97 -18.17 7.13
CA ASP A 77 5.95 -19.12 7.52
C ASP A 77 4.94 -18.51 8.52
N GLY A 78 3.73 -19.03 8.49
CA GLY A 78 2.70 -18.82 9.52
C GLY A 78 1.83 -17.58 9.35
N VAL A 79 2.24 -16.56 8.58
CA VAL A 79 1.44 -15.36 8.36
C VAL A 79 1.32 -15.07 6.87
N ARG A 80 0.10 -15.21 6.34
CA ARG A 80 -0.18 -14.89 4.94
C ARG A 80 0.10 -13.41 4.68
N GLY A 81 0.99 -13.11 3.69
CA GLY A 81 1.38 -11.76 3.37
C GLY A 81 2.02 -11.01 4.55
N LYS A 82 2.96 -11.67 5.27
CA LYS A 82 3.65 -11.10 6.43
C LYS A 82 4.19 -9.71 6.18
N ILE A 83 4.82 -9.52 5.03
CA ILE A 83 5.34 -8.24 4.58
C ILE A 83 4.51 -7.79 3.39
N GLN A 84 3.96 -6.60 3.45
CA GLN A 84 3.07 -6.06 2.42
C GLN A 84 3.46 -4.65 2.01
N GLN A 85 3.14 -4.31 0.77
CA GLN A 85 3.01 -2.91 0.37
C GLN A 85 1.61 -2.44 0.80
N GLY A 86 1.55 -1.31 1.49
CA GLY A 86 0.31 -0.71 1.95
C GLY A 86 -0.47 -0.02 0.83
N ALA A 87 -1.61 0.57 1.17
CA ALA A 87 -2.44 1.27 0.22
C ALA A 87 -1.71 2.39 -0.52
N ALA A 88 -2.16 2.70 -1.71
CA ALA A 88 -1.73 3.89 -2.44
C ALA A 88 -1.93 5.14 -1.57
N TRP A 89 -0.85 5.88 -1.30
CA TRP A 89 -0.78 6.89 -0.25
C TRP A 89 -0.32 8.23 -0.82
N TRP A 90 -0.80 9.34 -0.29
CA TRP A 90 -0.48 10.71 -0.74
C TRP A 90 -0.64 10.90 -2.25
N PHE A 91 0.49 11.08 -2.96
CA PHE A 91 0.53 11.33 -4.40
C PHE A 91 0.04 10.12 -5.24
N ASN A 92 -0.06 8.95 -4.62
CA ASN A 92 -0.63 7.75 -5.24
C ASN A 92 -2.12 7.57 -4.93
N ASP A 93 -2.68 8.34 -3.98
CA ASP A 93 -4.05 8.19 -3.49
C ASP A 93 -5.07 8.87 -4.42
N HIS A 94 -5.15 8.37 -5.64
CA HIS A 94 -6.10 8.75 -6.68
C HIS A 94 -6.33 7.57 -7.62
N LYS A 95 -7.36 7.65 -8.48
CA LYS A 95 -7.77 6.55 -9.34
C LYS A 95 -6.59 5.85 -10.04
N TYR A 96 -5.81 6.57 -10.81
CA TYR A 96 -4.70 5.99 -11.58
C TYR A 96 -3.57 5.46 -10.71
N GLY A 97 -3.27 6.16 -9.61
CA GLY A 97 -2.26 5.68 -8.65
C GLY A 97 -2.69 4.38 -7.97
N MET A 98 -3.97 4.22 -7.64
CA MET A 98 -4.53 2.97 -7.09
C MET A 98 -4.50 1.84 -8.13
N GLU A 99 -4.86 2.12 -9.38
CA GLU A 99 -4.84 1.15 -10.48
C GLU A 99 -3.40 0.66 -10.74
N GLU A 100 -2.44 1.55 -10.88
CA GLU A 100 -1.02 1.20 -11.08
C GLU A 100 -0.42 0.46 -9.88
N HIS A 101 -0.80 0.83 -8.67
CA HIS A 101 -0.41 0.12 -7.46
C HIS A 101 -0.95 -1.31 -7.45
N MET A 102 -2.25 -1.52 -7.71
CA MET A 102 -2.84 -2.85 -7.78
C MET A 102 -2.26 -3.71 -8.91
N LYS A 103 -1.95 -3.10 -10.05
CA LYS A 103 -1.27 -3.76 -11.18
C LYS A 103 0.13 -4.24 -10.78
N SER A 104 0.88 -3.41 -10.07
CA SER A 104 2.18 -3.81 -9.51
C SER A 104 2.05 -4.95 -8.50
N LEU A 105 1.07 -4.88 -7.58
CA LEU A 105 0.80 -5.94 -6.63
C LEU A 105 0.41 -7.26 -7.30
N ALA A 106 -0.45 -7.21 -8.31
CA ALA A 106 -0.86 -8.39 -9.07
C ALA A 106 0.30 -9.06 -9.80
N SER A 107 1.28 -8.27 -10.25
CA SER A 107 2.43 -8.76 -11.04
C SER A 107 3.59 -9.25 -10.18
N LEU A 108 3.83 -8.65 -9.01
CA LEU A 108 5.03 -8.85 -8.19
C LEU A 108 4.74 -9.48 -6.82
N SER A 109 3.47 -9.62 -6.47
CA SER A 109 3.03 -10.24 -5.22
C SER A 109 1.68 -10.94 -5.42
N LEU A 110 0.99 -11.25 -4.32
CA LEU A 110 -0.35 -11.84 -4.35
C LEU A 110 -1.40 -10.77 -4.04
N LEU A 111 -2.00 -10.18 -5.07
CA LEU A 111 -3.06 -9.17 -4.92
C LEU A 111 -4.16 -9.63 -3.95
N GLY A 112 -4.56 -10.91 -3.99
CA GLY A 112 -5.57 -11.47 -3.10
C GLY A 112 -5.25 -11.40 -1.60
N ASN A 113 -3.99 -11.17 -1.22
CA ASN A 113 -3.55 -11.00 0.16
C ASN A 113 -3.49 -9.53 0.60
N PHE A 114 -3.71 -8.60 -0.30
CA PHE A 114 -3.64 -7.17 -0.01
C PHE A 114 -4.63 -6.77 1.09
N VAL A 115 -4.17 -6.04 2.09
CA VAL A 115 -5.01 -5.61 3.24
C VAL A 115 -5.96 -4.46 2.92
N GLY A 116 -5.97 -4.02 1.67
CA GLY A 116 -6.90 -3.01 1.19
C GLY A 116 -6.47 -1.58 1.49
N MET A 117 -7.41 -0.69 1.31
CA MET A 117 -7.25 0.76 1.44
C MET A 117 -7.50 1.21 2.87
N LEU A 118 -6.73 2.16 3.32
CA LEU A 118 -7.04 2.99 4.48
C LEU A 118 -7.19 4.45 4.04
N THR A 119 -8.03 5.21 4.74
CA THR A 119 -8.35 6.59 4.31
C THR A 119 -7.26 7.58 4.66
N ASP A 120 -6.43 7.28 5.66
CA ASP A 120 -5.45 8.22 6.23
C ASP A 120 -6.05 9.62 6.47
N SER A 121 -7.24 9.67 7.02
CA SER A 121 -8.00 10.92 7.17
C SER A 121 -8.44 11.13 8.61
N ARG A 122 -8.46 12.40 9.00
CA ARG A 122 -8.97 12.86 10.31
C ARG A 122 -10.45 13.24 10.27
N SER A 123 -11.11 13.04 9.12
CA SER A 123 -12.50 13.45 8.92
C SER A 123 -13.43 12.24 8.77
N PHE A 124 -14.55 12.23 9.47
CA PHE A 124 -15.60 11.23 9.30
C PHE A 124 -16.20 11.22 7.88
N ILE A 125 -16.18 12.35 7.18
CA ILE A 125 -16.64 12.46 5.79
C ILE A 125 -15.77 11.62 4.83
N SER A 126 -14.59 11.18 5.27
CA SER A 126 -13.68 10.35 4.45
C SER A 126 -14.04 8.87 4.42
N TYR A 127 -14.97 8.38 5.23
CA TYR A 127 -15.40 6.97 5.18
C TYR A 127 -15.90 6.54 3.78
N PRO A 128 -16.63 7.35 3.00
CA PRO A 128 -17.01 7.00 1.63
C PRO A 128 -15.83 6.70 0.69
N ARG A 129 -14.59 7.06 1.04
CA ARG A 129 -13.40 6.73 0.26
C ARG A 129 -13.17 5.22 0.14
N HIS A 130 -13.65 4.43 1.10
CA HIS A 130 -13.66 2.98 0.97
C HIS A 130 -14.59 2.49 -0.14
N GLU A 131 -15.73 3.16 -0.37
CA GLU A 131 -16.59 2.85 -1.50
C GLU A 131 -15.91 3.22 -2.83
N TYR A 132 -15.25 4.37 -2.86
CA TYR A 132 -14.45 4.80 -4.02
C TYR A 132 -13.38 3.76 -4.38
N PHE A 133 -12.62 3.31 -3.39
CA PHE A 133 -11.61 2.26 -3.59
C PHE A 133 -12.23 0.96 -4.10
N ARG A 134 -13.33 0.48 -3.51
CA ARG A 134 -13.99 -0.75 -3.96
C ARG A 134 -14.49 -0.66 -5.40
N ARG A 135 -14.95 0.50 -5.83
CA ARG A 135 -15.34 0.73 -7.25
C ARG A 135 -14.12 0.61 -8.17
N ILE A 136 -12.97 1.18 -7.79
CA ILE A 136 -11.73 1.06 -8.56
C ILE A 136 -11.26 -0.39 -8.59
N LEU A 137 -11.28 -1.08 -7.45
CA LEU A 137 -10.89 -2.50 -7.35
C LEU A 137 -11.77 -3.39 -8.24
N CYS A 138 -13.09 -3.24 -8.15
CA CYS A 138 -14.01 -4.01 -8.97
C CYS A 138 -13.85 -3.72 -10.46
N ASN A 139 -13.65 -2.44 -10.82
CA ASN A 139 -13.38 -2.06 -12.21
C ASN A 139 -12.05 -2.63 -12.72
N TYR A 140 -11.00 -2.62 -11.89
CA TYR A 140 -9.71 -3.19 -12.23
C TYR A 140 -9.82 -4.70 -12.52
N ILE A 141 -10.44 -5.45 -11.59
CA ILE A 141 -10.64 -6.90 -11.75
C ILE A 141 -11.57 -7.21 -12.93
N GLY A 142 -12.65 -6.45 -13.09
CA GLY A 142 -13.57 -6.61 -14.21
C GLY A 142 -12.88 -6.42 -15.56
N ASN A 143 -12.02 -5.42 -15.69
CA ASN A 143 -11.24 -5.21 -16.92
C ASN A 143 -10.29 -6.37 -17.22
N LEU A 144 -9.71 -7.02 -16.20
CA LEU A 144 -8.87 -8.22 -16.41
C LEU A 144 -9.70 -9.39 -16.94
N VAL A 145 -10.95 -9.53 -16.52
CA VAL A 145 -11.89 -10.54 -17.06
C VAL A 145 -12.27 -10.20 -18.51
N GLU A 146 -12.69 -8.98 -18.78
CA GLU A 146 -13.07 -8.53 -20.11
C GLU A 146 -11.93 -8.66 -21.13
N ASN A 147 -10.68 -8.47 -20.68
CA ASN A 147 -9.50 -8.64 -21.52
C ASN A 147 -9.07 -10.13 -21.65
N GLY A 148 -9.74 -11.06 -20.97
CA GLY A 148 -9.37 -12.47 -20.96
C GLY A 148 -8.11 -12.80 -20.14
N GLU A 149 -7.67 -11.89 -19.27
CA GLU A 149 -6.50 -12.07 -18.40
C GLU A 149 -6.84 -12.86 -17.13
N TYR A 150 -8.10 -12.77 -16.66
CA TYR A 150 -8.66 -13.56 -15.57
C TYR A 150 -9.83 -14.42 -16.06
N PRO A 151 -10.05 -15.59 -15.45
CA PRO A 151 -11.21 -16.42 -15.76
C PRO A 151 -12.50 -15.74 -15.30
N GLU A 152 -13.60 -16.01 -16.00
CA GLU A 152 -14.94 -15.51 -15.67
C GLU A 152 -15.58 -16.33 -14.53
N ASP A 153 -14.90 -16.38 -13.37
CA ASP A 153 -15.36 -17.00 -12.14
C ASP A 153 -15.76 -15.94 -11.12
N TYR A 154 -17.01 -15.46 -11.23
CA TYR A 154 -17.48 -14.35 -10.37
C TYR A 154 -17.59 -14.74 -8.89
N ASP A 155 -17.72 -16.00 -8.55
CA ASP A 155 -17.73 -16.44 -7.15
C ASP A 155 -16.33 -16.28 -6.55
N LEU A 156 -15.29 -16.80 -7.20
CA LEU A 156 -13.89 -16.65 -6.77
C LEU A 156 -13.45 -15.19 -6.78
N LEU A 157 -13.76 -14.45 -7.83
CA LEU A 157 -13.41 -13.02 -7.93
C LEU A 157 -14.13 -12.19 -6.85
N GLY A 158 -15.37 -12.53 -6.54
CA GLY A 158 -16.14 -11.92 -5.46
C GLY A 158 -15.51 -12.18 -4.08
N GLU A 159 -14.98 -13.37 -3.84
CA GLU A 159 -14.23 -13.67 -2.62
C GLU A 159 -12.93 -12.85 -2.52
N ILE A 160 -12.18 -12.74 -3.61
CA ILE A 160 -10.96 -11.91 -3.66
C ILE A 160 -11.30 -10.45 -3.30
N VAL A 161 -12.35 -9.89 -3.91
CA VAL A 161 -12.78 -8.50 -3.63
C VAL A 161 -13.20 -8.32 -2.17
N LYS A 162 -13.97 -9.27 -1.59
CA LYS A 162 -14.36 -9.25 -0.18
C LYS A 162 -13.14 -9.33 0.74
N ASN A 163 -12.19 -10.19 0.42
CA ASN A 163 -10.97 -10.36 1.18
C ASN A 163 -10.14 -9.06 1.19
N ILE A 164 -9.88 -8.46 0.04
CA ILE A 164 -9.14 -7.20 -0.08
C ILE A 164 -9.90 -6.06 0.62
N SER A 165 -11.23 -6.04 0.52
CA SER A 165 -12.05 -4.96 1.08
C SER A 165 -12.24 -5.05 2.59
N TYR A 166 -12.04 -6.23 3.20
CA TYR A 166 -12.38 -6.44 4.61
C TYR A 166 -11.60 -7.57 5.30
N TYR A 167 -11.75 -8.82 4.84
CA TYR A 167 -11.28 -9.97 5.61
C TYR A 167 -9.77 -10.06 5.74
N ASN A 168 -9.00 -9.60 4.75
CA ASN A 168 -7.54 -9.59 4.84
C ASN A 168 -7.06 -8.70 5.99
N ALA A 169 -7.66 -7.52 6.18
CA ALA A 169 -7.31 -6.65 7.30
C ALA A 169 -7.70 -7.29 8.64
N VAL A 170 -8.90 -7.86 8.75
CA VAL A 170 -9.36 -8.57 9.98
C VAL A 170 -8.36 -9.65 10.35
N ASN A 171 -8.00 -10.52 9.40
CA ASN A 171 -7.11 -11.65 9.64
C ASN A 171 -5.66 -11.20 9.90
N TYR A 172 -5.17 -10.24 9.14
CA TYR A 172 -3.81 -9.75 9.28
C TYR A 172 -3.56 -9.09 10.62
N PHE A 173 -4.49 -8.27 11.10
CA PHE A 173 -4.37 -7.59 12.40
C PHE A 173 -4.91 -8.40 13.56
N GLY A 174 -5.65 -9.47 13.32
CA GLY A 174 -6.25 -10.31 14.36
C GLY A 174 -7.36 -9.58 15.10
N PHE A 175 -8.20 -8.81 14.39
CA PHE A 175 -9.33 -8.13 15.02
C PHE A 175 -10.40 -9.13 15.45
N ASP A 176 -10.78 -9.09 16.73
CA ASP A 176 -11.96 -9.78 17.26
C ASP A 176 -13.17 -8.86 17.08
N LEU A 177 -13.82 -8.98 15.93
CA LEU A 177 -15.03 -8.22 15.62
C LEU A 177 -16.24 -9.05 16.04
N LYS A 178 -16.85 -8.66 17.16
CA LYS A 178 -18.10 -9.22 17.66
C LYS A 178 -19.29 -8.65 16.93
#